data_4549f7a3ad6a2041f8a2913bf6cd7e08
#
_entry.id   4549f7a3ad6a2041f8a2913bf6cd7e08
#
_cell.length_a   1.000
_cell.length_b   1.000
_cell.length_c   1.000
_cell.angle_alpha   90.00
_cell.angle_beta   90.00
_cell.angle_gamma   90.00
#
_symmetry.space_group_name_H-M   'P 1'
#
loop_
_entity.id
_entity.type
_entity.pdbx_description
1 polymer ?
#
loop_
_entity_poly.entity_id
_entity_poly.type
_entity_poly.pdbx_seq_one_letter_code
_entity_poly.pdbx_strand_id
1 'polypeptide(L)'
;RDATKFYYLIKKKEQHLEFDVDQAGEENKNNPIYYIQYAHARITKILRDLDSEKVSEEDYNNLISKNEIDILGIVEKYQETLNKAIFEIRPDIITNYLYKLSKVFHSYYAETKILTEDIRGERVKLVQCVDKIILDGLKVLNIEPMDSM
;
A
#
# COMPACT_ATOMS: atom_id res chain seq x y z
N ARG A 1 11.98 0.29 -15.69
CA ARG A 1 11.52 -1.09 -15.93
C ARG A 1 10.21 -1.39 -15.19
N ASP A 2 10.15 -1.23 -13.88
CA ASP A 2 8.97 -1.60 -13.09
C ASP A 2 7.82 -0.60 -13.25
N ALA A 3 8.11 0.68 -13.42
CA ALA A 3 7.10 1.69 -13.74
C ALA A 3 6.40 1.38 -15.08
N THR A 4 7.16 1.02 -16.10
CA THR A 4 6.62 0.59 -17.40
C THR A 4 5.74 -0.65 -17.26
N LYS A 5 6.21 -1.67 -16.53
CA LYS A 5 5.45 -2.89 -16.26
C LYS A 5 4.13 -2.57 -15.55
N PHE A 6 4.19 -1.76 -14.49
CA PHE A 6 3.01 -1.36 -13.75
C PHE A 6 2.01 -0.60 -14.61
N TYR A 7 2.49 0.28 -15.48
CA TYR A 7 1.65 1.04 -16.41
C TYR A 7 0.83 0.13 -17.33
N TYR A 8 1.42 -0.98 -17.78
CA TYR A 8 0.68 -1.98 -18.55
C TYR A 8 -0.29 -2.78 -17.68
N LEU A 9 0.10 -3.14 -16.45
CA LEU A 9 -0.71 -3.95 -15.55
C LEU A 9 -1.92 -3.23 -14.98
N ILE A 10 -1.91 -1.89 -14.89
CA ILE A 10 -3.04 -1.12 -14.35
C ILE A 10 -4.20 -0.99 -15.35
N LYS A 11 -3.96 -1.25 -16.62
CA LYS A 11 -4.96 -1.15 -17.68
C LYS A 11 -5.74 -2.45 -17.83
N LYS A 12 -7.03 -2.32 -18.10
CA LYS A 12 -7.86 -3.47 -18.45
C LYS A 12 -7.43 -4.05 -19.80
N LYS A 13 -7.51 -5.36 -19.95
CA LYS A 13 -7.14 -6.10 -21.16
C LYS A 13 -7.73 -5.55 -22.47
N GLU A 14 -8.89 -4.91 -22.39
CA GLU A 14 -9.66 -4.40 -23.53
C GLU A 14 -9.44 -2.90 -23.80
N GLN A 15 -8.62 -2.21 -22.97
CA GLN A 15 -8.34 -0.79 -23.17
C GLN A 15 -7.19 -0.58 -24.15
N HIS A 16 -7.41 0.26 -25.17
CA HIS A 16 -6.30 0.78 -25.98
C HIS A 16 -5.30 1.50 -25.10
N LEU A 17 -4.04 1.11 -25.23
CA LEU A 17 -2.94 1.70 -24.49
C LEU A 17 -2.19 2.69 -25.39
N GLU A 18 -2.33 3.97 -25.10
CA GLU A 18 -1.34 4.98 -25.51
C GLU A 18 -0.27 5.00 -24.42
N PHE A 19 0.92 4.52 -24.73
CA PHE A 19 2.03 4.47 -23.80
C PHE A 19 2.79 5.81 -23.86
N ASP A 20 2.63 6.61 -22.81
CA ASP A 20 3.40 7.82 -22.59
C ASP A 20 4.62 7.48 -21.72
N VAL A 21 5.80 7.54 -22.34
CA VAL A 21 7.08 7.21 -21.68
C VAL A 21 7.40 8.22 -20.58
N ASP A 22 7.07 9.48 -20.80
CA ASP A 22 7.35 10.56 -19.85
C ASP A 22 6.46 10.40 -18.62
N GLN A 23 5.17 10.12 -18.81
CA GLN A 23 4.24 9.87 -17.71
C GLN A 23 4.60 8.60 -16.90
N ALA A 24 5.06 7.55 -17.57
CA ALA A 24 5.47 6.31 -16.90
C ALA A 24 6.76 6.48 -16.07
N GLY A 25 7.60 7.44 -16.44
CA GLY A 25 8.85 7.79 -15.75
C GLY A 25 8.72 8.87 -14.68
N GLU A 26 7.57 9.53 -14.57
CA GLU A 26 7.38 10.58 -13.58
C GLU A 26 7.41 10.06 -12.13
N GLU A 27 8.29 10.62 -11.32
CA GLU A 27 8.39 10.38 -9.89
C GLU A 27 7.48 11.32 -9.09
N ASN A 28 6.19 11.31 -9.40
CA ASN A 28 5.23 12.19 -8.74
C ASN A 28 3.93 11.48 -8.34
N LYS A 29 3.06 12.21 -7.64
CA LYS A 29 1.78 11.69 -7.11
C LYS A 29 0.80 11.21 -8.19
N ASN A 30 1.02 11.57 -9.46
CA ASN A 30 0.17 11.16 -10.56
C ASN A 30 0.55 9.79 -11.11
N ASN A 31 1.76 9.29 -10.76
CA ASN A 31 2.21 7.96 -11.11
C ASN A 31 1.78 6.94 -10.03
N PRO A 32 0.85 6.02 -10.33
CA PRO A 32 0.32 5.09 -9.32
C PRO A 32 1.38 4.18 -8.72
N ILE A 33 2.38 3.72 -9.47
CA ILE A 33 3.46 2.88 -8.93
C ILE A 33 4.32 3.66 -7.95
N TYR A 34 4.67 4.90 -8.29
CA TYR A 34 5.41 5.78 -7.40
C TYR A 34 4.66 5.98 -6.07
N TYR A 35 3.34 6.16 -6.16
CA TYR A 35 2.50 6.36 -4.99
C TYR A 35 2.46 5.14 -4.06
N ILE A 36 2.46 3.93 -4.62
CA ILE A 36 2.53 2.67 -3.87
C ILE A 36 3.92 2.50 -3.24
N GLN A 37 4.99 2.71 -4.01
CA GLN A 37 6.37 2.64 -3.52
C GLN A 37 6.62 3.63 -2.39
N TYR A 38 6.09 4.84 -2.53
CA TYR A 38 6.23 5.87 -1.50
C TYR A 38 5.49 5.52 -0.20
N ALA A 39 4.38 4.80 -0.28
CA ALA A 39 3.72 4.26 0.91
C ALA A 39 4.63 3.27 1.66
N HIS A 40 5.23 2.32 0.94
CA HIS A 40 6.19 1.38 1.52
C HIS A 40 7.41 2.09 2.13
N ALA A 41 8.04 3.01 1.41
CA ALA A 41 9.20 3.77 1.92
C ALA A 41 8.88 4.55 3.21
N ARG A 42 7.68 5.15 3.30
CA ARG A 42 7.20 5.81 4.54
C ARG A 42 7.02 4.83 5.69
N ILE A 43 6.45 3.67 5.43
CA ILE A 43 6.27 2.64 6.46
C ILE A 43 7.62 2.13 6.95
N THR A 44 8.54 1.84 6.04
CA THR A 44 9.91 1.43 6.37
C THR A 44 10.60 2.46 7.27
N LYS A 45 10.40 3.76 7.00
CA LYS A 45 10.92 4.83 7.85
C LYS A 45 10.29 4.80 9.24
N ILE A 46 8.95 4.69 9.34
CA ILE A 46 8.26 4.58 10.64
C ILE A 46 8.81 3.41 11.45
N LEU A 47 8.95 2.25 10.82
CA LEU A 47 9.40 1.03 11.50
C LEU A 47 10.88 1.07 11.89
N ARG A 48 11.69 1.79 11.14
CA ARG A 48 13.11 2.04 11.48
C ARG A 48 13.27 2.99 12.66
N ASP A 49 12.42 4.02 12.75
CA ASP A 49 12.40 4.99 13.83
C ASP A 49 11.80 4.41 15.14
N LEU A 50 11.20 3.23 15.05
CA LEU A 50 10.84 2.43 16.22
C LEU A 50 12.11 1.81 16.78
N ASP A 51 12.64 2.38 17.87
CA ASP A 51 13.55 1.67 18.72
C ASP A 51 12.93 0.31 19.09
N SER A 52 13.74 -0.74 19.17
CA SER A 52 13.38 -2.15 19.31
C SER A 52 12.56 -2.53 20.56
N GLU A 53 11.80 -1.60 21.10
CA GLU A 53 10.82 -1.86 22.15
C GLU A 53 9.74 -2.80 21.59
N LYS A 54 9.57 -3.92 22.27
CA LYS A 54 8.53 -4.90 21.98
C LYS A 54 7.19 -4.19 21.91
N VAL A 55 6.59 -4.18 20.74
CA VAL A 55 5.19 -3.81 20.59
C VAL A 55 4.37 -4.84 21.36
N SER A 56 3.76 -4.45 22.47
CA SER A 56 2.93 -5.32 23.29
C SER A 56 1.78 -5.90 22.45
N GLU A 57 1.36 -7.13 22.78
CA GLU A 57 0.11 -7.68 22.24
C GLU A 57 -1.05 -7.01 22.97
N GLU A 58 -1.54 -5.90 22.40
CA GLU A 58 -2.68 -5.16 22.92
C GLU A 58 -3.92 -5.39 22.06
N ASP A 59 -5.08 -5.19 22.66
CA ASP A 59 -6.36 -5.28 21.98
C ASP A 59 -6.50 -4.16 20.94
N TYR A 60 -6.87 -4.49 19.70
CA TYR A 60 -7.03 -3.52 18.60
C TYR A 60 -8.29 -2.62 18.73
N ASN A 61 -8.87 -2.53 19.91
CA ASN A 61 -10.13 -1.84 20.16
C ASN A 61 -10.02 -0.30 20.10
N ASN A 62 -8.80 0.24 20.09
CA ASN A 62 -8.56 1.68 20.09
C ASN A 62 -8.32 2.27 18.69
N LEU A 63 -8.30 1.44 17.64
CA LEU A 63 -8.23 1.89 16.25
C LEU A 63 -9.62 2.36 15.79
N ILE A 64 -10.00 3.56 16.17
CA ILE A 64 -11.35 4.10 15.97
C ILE A 64 -11.43 5.32 15.04
N SER A 65 -10.30 5.87 14.61
CA SER A 65 -10.34 7.00 13.68
C SER A 65 -10.90 6.55 12.33
N LYS A 66 -11.49 7.49 11.60
CA LYS A 66 -12.05 7.19 10.27
C LYS A 66 -11.02 6.54 9.35
N ASN A 67 -9.80 7.06 9.31
CA ASN A 67 -8.75 6.53 8.46
C ASN A 67 -8.33 5.11 8.88
N GLU A 68 -8.30 4.81 10.18
CA GLU A 68 -7.99 3.47 10.70
C GLU A 68 -9.06 2.46 10.29
N ILE A 69 -10.34 2.83 10.44
CA ILE A 69 -11.48 2.01 10.02
C ILE A 69 -11.47 1.79 8.50
N ASP A 70 -11.19 2.83 7.73
CA ASP A 70 -11.10 2.75 6.26
C ASP A 70 -9.97 1.80 5.82
N ILE A 71 -8.80 1.87 6.48
CA ILE A 71 -7.67 0.95 6.23
C ILE A 71 -8.08 -0.49 6.56
N LEU A 72 -8.66 -0.74 7.74
CA LEU A 72 -9.10 -2.07 8.17
C LEU A 72 -10.10 -2.67 7.17
N GLY A 73 -11.07 -1.89 6.71
CA GLY A 73 -12.06 -2.33 5.73
C GLY A 73 -11.47 -2.64 4.34
N ILE A 74 -10.33 -2.02 3.98
CA ILE A 74 -9.59 -2.36 2.75
C ILE A 74 -8.76 -3.62 2.97
N VAL A 75 -8.03 -3.70 4.09
CA VAL A 75 -7.16 -4.83 4.46
C VAL A 75 -7.95 -6.14 4.50
N GLU A 76 -9.14 -6.15 5.10
CA GLU A 76 -10.02 -7.31 5.19
C GLU A 76 -10.33 -7.92 3.81
N LYS A 77 -10.41 -7.10 2.78
CA LYS A 77 -10.77 -7.53 1.41
C LYS A 77 -9.59 -8.04 0.59
N TYR A 78 -8.38 -8.05 1.13
CA TYR A 78 -7.21 -8.41 0.33
C TYR A 78 -7.28 -9.81 -0.24
N GLN A 79 -7.60 -10.80 0.58
CA GLN A 79 -7.66 -12.20 0.16
C GLN A 79 -8.73 -12.43 -0.93
N GLU A 80 -9.90 -11.82 -0.77
CA GLU A 80 -10.97 -11.89 -1.78
C GLU A 80 -10.53 -11.23 -3.09
N THR A 81 -9.88 -10.06 -3.00
CA THR A 81 -9.35 -9.33 -4.15
C THR A 81 -8.31 -10.13 -4.90
N LEU A 82 -7.39 -10.78 -4.18
CA LEU A 82 -6.35 -11.63 -4.76
C LEU A 82 -6.97 -12.84 -5.48
N ASN A 83 -7.89 -13.53 -4.83
CA ASN A 83 -8.59 -14.67 -5.42
C ASN A 83 -9.33 -14.27 -6.71
N LYS A 84 -10.01 -13.12 -6.68
CA LYS A 84 -10.71 -12.58 -7.85
C LYS A 84 -9.75 -12.27 -8.99
N ALA A 85 -8.64 -11.61 -8.70
CA ALA A 85 -7.64 -11.27 -9.70
C ALA A 85 -7.05 -12.51 -10.38
N ILE A 86 -6.79 -13.56 -9.61
CA ILE A 86 -6.28 -14.85 -10.11
C ILE A 86 -7.35 -15.55 -10.97
N PHE A 87 -8.58 -15.65 -10.47
CA PHE A 87 -9.66 -16.34 -11.16
C PHE A 87 -10.01 -15.68 -12.49
N GLU A 88 -10.03 -14.35 -12.54
CA GLU A 88 -10.36 -13.58 -13.73
C GLU A 88 -9.12 -13.33 -14.64
N ILE A 89 -7.91 -13.70 -14.20
CA ILE A 89 -6.63 -13.42 -14.89
C ILE A 89 -6.51 -11.89 -15.15
N ARG A 90 -6.76 -11.09 -14.10
CA ARG A 90 -6.83 -9.64 -14.16
C ARG A 90 -5.89 -8.98 -13.16
N PRO A 91 -4.62 -8.73 -13.53
CA PRO A 91 -3.66 -8.07 -12.65
C PRO A 91 -4.04 -6.63 -12.30
N ASP A 92 -4.84 -5.96 -13.13
CA ASP A 92 -5.35 -4.61 -12.87
C ASP A 92 -6.19 -4.53 -11.58
N ILE A 93 -6.80 -5.60 -11.14
CA ILE A 93 -7.51 -5.68 -9.86
C ILE A 93 -6.54 -5.47 -8.71
N ILE A 94 -5.34 -6.08 -8.74
CA ILE A 94 -4.31 -5.92 -7.71
C ILE A 94 -3.71 -4.53 -7.75
N THR A 95 -3.35 -4.02 -8.93
CA THR A 95 -2.75 -2.68 -9.06
C THR A 95 -3.69 -1.60 -8.52
N ASN A 96 -4.97 -1.66 -8.86
CA ASN A 96 -5.98 -0.72 -8.38
C ASN A 96 -6.22 -0.85 -6.87
N TYR A 97 -6.19 -2.06 -6.34
CA TYR A 97 -6.32 -2.31 -4.91
C TYR A 97 -5.15 -1.69 -4.14
N LEU A 98 -3.90 -1.96 -4.55
CA LEU A 98 -2.70 -1.40 -3.92
C LEU A 98 -2.69 0.12 -3.99
N TYR A 99 -3.09 0.70 -5.12
CA TYR A 99 -3.20 2.15 -5.25
C TYR A 99 -4.23 2.74 -4.29
N LYS A 100 -5.41 2.11 -4.16
CA LYS A 100 -6.44 2.53 -3.20
C LYS A 100 -5.95 2.45 -1.76
N LEU A 101 -5.31 1.34 -1.37
CA LEU A 101 -4.75 1.16 -0.04
C LEU A 101 -3.70 2.24 0.27
N SER A 102 -2.80 2.49 -0.68
CA SER A 102 -1.76 3.52 -0.54
C SER A 102 -2.35 4.92 -0.38
N LYS A 103 -3.44 5.25 -1.09
CA LYS A 103 -4.12 6.55 -0.94
C LYS A 103 -4.66 6.75 0.47
N VAL A 104 -5.35 5.77 1.03
CA VAL A 104 -5.89 5.85 2.39
C VAL A 104 -4.77 5.90 3.41
N PHE A 105 -3.71 5.10 3.22
CA PHE A 105 -2.51 5.15 4.07
C PHE A 105 -1.85 6.54 4.05
N HIS A 106 -1.71 7.18 2.90
CA HIS A 106 -1.10 8.52 2.82
C HIS A 106 -1.94 9.58 3.55
N SER A 107 -3.28 9.52 3.48
CA SER A 107 -4.16 10.39 4.28
C SER A 107 -3.98 10.13 5.77
N TYR A 108 -3.97 8.86 6.17
CA TYR A 108 -3.72 8.46 7.55
C TYR A 108 -2.39 8.98 8.08
N TYR A 109 -1.31 8.80 7.31
CA TYR A 109 0.02 9.28 7.67
C TYR A 109 0.10 10.80 7.83
N ALA A 110 -0.63 11.55 7.00
CA ALA A 110 -0.65 13.01 7.05
C ALA A 110 -1.44 13.57 8.24
N GLU A 111 -2.51 12.87 8.65
CA GLU A 111 -3.45 13.35 9.65
C GLU A 111 -3.21 12.76 11.06
N THR A 112 -2.43 11.69 11.16
CA THR A 112 -2.29 10.91 12.39
C THR A 112 -0.83 10.83 12.83
N LYS A 113 -0.58 11.15 14.10
CA LYS A 113 0.71 10.82 14.73
C LYS A 113 0.71 9.33 15.10
N ILE A 114 1.31 8.50 14.24
CA ILE A 114 1.30 7.04 14.39
C ILE A 114 2.03 6.59 15.65
N LEU A 115 3.12 7.25 16.01
CA LEU A 115 3.98 6.92 17.15
C LEU A 115 3.61 7.68 18.44
N THR A 116 2.31 7.82 18.74
CA THR A 116 1.85 8.35 20.03
C THR A 116 1.81 7.26 21.10
N GLU A 117 2.12 7.60 22.36
CA GLU A 117 2.32 6.62 23.43
C GLU A 117 1.09 5.74 23.72
N ASP A 118 -0.11 6.31 23.73
CA ASP A 118 -1.32 5.62 24.20
C ASP A 118 -1.82 4.46 23.31
N ILE A 119 -1.60 4.54 21.99
CA ILE A 119 -2.09 3.54 21.01
C ILE A 119 -1.02 3.19 19.97
N ARG A 120 0.25 3.36 20.35
CA ARG A 120 1.40 3.16 19.48
C ARG A 120 1.49 1.73 18.94
N GLY A 121 1.30 0.74 19.82
CA GLY A 121 1.41 -0.66 19.47
C GLY A 121 0.42 -1.07 18.41
N GLU A 122 -0.84 -0.71 18.57
CA GLU A 122 -1.92 -1.02 17.64
C GLU A 122 -1.72 -0.35 16.27
N ARG A 123 -1.34 0.93 16.28
CA ARG A 123 -1.04 1.68 15.04
C ARG A 123 0.14 1.12 14.29
N VAL A 124 1.19 0.73 15.01
CA VAL A 124 2.36 0.08 14.40
C VAL A 124 1.97 -1.24 13.74
N LYS A 125 1.17 -2.07 14.40
CA LYS A 125 0.67 -3.33 13.81
C LYS A 125 -0.20 -3.10 12.59
N LEU A 126 -1.07 -2.07 12.61
CA LEU A 126 -1.86 -1.68 11.45
C LEU A 126 -0.97 -1.30 10.27
N VAL A 127 0.05 -0.48 10.51
CA VAL A 127 1.02 -0.05 9.50
C VAL A 127 1.83 -1.23 8.95
N GLN A 128 2.26 -2.16 9.83
CA GLN A 128 2.94 -3.39 9.42
C GLN A 128 2.04 -4.28 8.55
N CYS A 129 0.75 -4.35 8.86
CA CYS A 129 -0.22 -5.09 8.05
C CYS A 129 -0.36 -4.46 6.66
N VAL A 130 -0.47 -3.14 6.57
CA VAL A 130 -0.50 -2.40 5.29
C VAL A 130 0.74 -2.69 4.47
N ASP A 131 1.93 -2.63 5.09
CA ASP A 131 3.21 -2.92 4.43
C ASP A 131 3.27 -4.34 3.86
N LYS A 132 2.86 -5.30 4.66
CA LYS A 132 2.84 -6.71 4.26
C LYS A 132 1.97 -6.95 3.03
N ILE A 133 0.83 -6.28 2.95
CA ILE A 133 -0.07 -6.35 1.79
C ILE A 133 0.54 -5.67 0.57
N ILE A 134 1.17 -4.51 0.74
CA ILE A 134 1.86 -3.81 -0.35
C ILE A 134 2.98 -4.70 -0.91
N LEU A 135 3.84 -5.24 -0.04
CA LEU A 135 4.93 -6.13 -0.45
C LEU A 135 4.44 -7.39 -1.15
N ASP A 136 3.40 -8.05 -0.61
CA ASP A 136 2.82 -9.25 -1.21
C ASP A 136 2.20 -8.94 -2.59
N GLY A 137 1.44 -7.86 -2.68
CA GLY A 137 0.84 -7.44 -3.96
C GLY A 137 1.89 -7.06 -5.02
N LEU A 138 2.95 -6.33 -4.64
CA LEU A 138 4.06 -6.02 -5.54
C LEU A 138 4.78 -7.30 -6.00
N LYS A 139 5.00 -8.26 -5.10
CA LYS A 139 5.57 -9.56 -5.41
C LYS A 139 4.71 -10.35 -6.41
N VAL A 140 3.39 -10.38 -6.22
CA VAL A 140 2.45 -11.01 -7.17
C VAL A 140 2.57 -10.39 -8.56
N LEU A 141 2.77 -9.07 -8.63
CA LEU A 141 2.96 -8.34 -9.89
C LEU A 141 4.40 -8.45 -10.42
N ASN A 142 5.30 -9.14 -9.70
CA ASN A 142 6.73 -9.23 -9.99
C ASN A 142 7.38 -7.83 -10.12
N ILE A 143 7.09 -6.96 -9.16
CA ILE A 143 7.64 -5.60 -9.04
C ILE A 143 8.46 -5.54 -7.76
N GLU A 144 9.68 -5.00 -7.85
CA GLU A 144 10.56 -4.85 -6.69
C GLU A 144 10.11 -3.65 -5.82
N PRO A 145 10.02 -3.81 -4.49
CA PRO A 145 9.76 -2.69 -3.59
C PRO A 145 10.97 -1.76 -3.50
N MET A 146 10.73 -0.50 -3.12
CA MET A 146 11.77 0.51 -2.90
C MET A 146 11.73 0.97 -1.44
N ASP A 147 12.75 0.61 -0.66
CA ASP A 147 12.84 0.90 0.79
C ASP A 147 13.07 2.39 1.09
N SER A 148 13.50 3.17 0.11
CA SER A 148 13.76 4.61 0.22
C SER A 148 13.47 5.34 -1.09
N MET A 149 12.94 6.53 -0.98
CA MET A 149 12.66 7.44 -2.08
C MET A 149 12.97 8.87 -1.66
#